data_747769ae71448383d971886e6daea73a
#
_entry.id   747769ae71448383d971886e6daea73a
#
_cell.length_a   1.000
_cell.length_b   1.000
_cell.length_c   1.000
_cell.angle_alpha   90.00
_cell.angle_beta   90.00
_cell.angle_gamma   90.00
#
_symmetry.space_group_name_H-M   'P 1'
#
loop_
_entity.id
_entity.type
_entity.pdbx_description
1 polymer ?
#
loop_
_entity_poly.entity_id
_entity_poly.type
_entity_poly.pdbx_seq_one_letter_code
_entity_poly.pdbx_strand_id
1 'polypeptide(L)'
;KPFGLEKAQKDDMTEEEIHALLQEGEENGVIEENESDMVKNVFGLDDRLAATVMTPRCDIEFIDLDDAKEKSIAKILSSPRSRLVVIRGDFNHVLGYCTTRAVLRQLVDKSEMDIEKCISQATFVPESISGLELLEHFKQTNAPLSLVVDEYGEVVGLVTPRDLLETIA
;
A
#
# COMPACT_ATOMS: atom_id res chain seq x y z
N LYS A 1 59.99 14.79 -6.67
CA LYS A 1 58.84 15.12 -7.54
C LYS A 1 57.62 14.42 -6.97
N PRO A 2 56.58 15.14 -6.49
CA PRO A 2 55.39 14.49 -6.05
C PRO A 2 54.60 14.01 -7.28
N PHE A 3 54.32 12.73 -7.35
CA PHE A 3 53.32 12.19 -8.24
C PHE A 3 51.97 12.64 -7.72
N GLY A 4 51.34 13.62 -8.40
CA GLY A 4 49.95 13.95 -8.21
C GLY A 4 49.12 12.76 -8.66
N LEU A 5 48.59 12.02 -7.71
CA LEU A 5 47.42 11.15 -7.95
C LEU A 5 46.27 12.12 -8.21
N GLU A 6 45.98 12.43 -9.46
CA GLU A 6 44.69 12.94 -9.87
C GLU A 6 43.66 11.91 -9.37
N LYS A 7 42.90 12.27 -8.34
CA LYS A 7 41.66 11.63 -8.03
C LYS A 7 40.82 11.73 -9.31
N ALA A 8 40.64 10.61 -10.00
CA ALA A 8 39.63 10.51 -11.02
C ALA A 8 38.34 11.04 -10.38
N GLN A 9 37.82 12.17 -10.89
CA GLN A 9 36.46 12.58 -10.61
C GLN A 9 35.60 11.38 -11.00
N LYS A 10 34.94 10.77 -10.00
CA LYS A 10 33.79 9.90 -10.29
C LYS A 10 32.81 10.83 -10.98
N ASP A 11 32.64 10.66 -12.28
CA ASP A 11 31.46 11.15 -12.97
C ASP A 11 30.29 10.42 -12.31
N ASP A 12 29.61 11.10 -11.37
CA ASP A 12 28.42 10.58 -10.76
C ASP A 12 27.35 10.56 -11.85
N MET A 13 26.97 9.34 -12.28
CA MET A 13 25.93 9.13 -13.28
C MET A 13 24.61 9.75 -12.76
N THR A 14 23.98 10.54 -13.62
CA THR A 14 22.69 11.19 -13.31
C THR A 14 21.52 10.29 -13.68
N GLU A 15 20.35 10.59 -13.12
CA GLU A 15 19.10 9.87 -13.46
C GLU A 15 18.75 10.03 -14.95
N GLU A 16 18.99 11.20 -15.52
CA GLU A 16 18.81 11.48 -16.95
C GLU A 16 19.71 10.60 -17.82
N GLU A 17 20.95 10.34 -17.41
CA GLU A 17 21.86 9.43 -18.11
C GLU A 17 21.38 7.98 -18.06
N ILE A 18 20.79 7.55 -16.93
CA ILE A 18 20.17 6.23 -16.81
C ILE A 18 18.96 6.12 -17.74
N HIS A 19 18.12 7.13 -17.78
CA HIS A 19 16.96 7.17 -18.70
C HIS A 19 17.39 7.12 -20.17
N ALA A 20 18.48 7.80 -20.54
CA ALA A 20 19.03 7.73 -21.90
C ALA A 20 19.53 6.32 -22.25
N LEU A 21 20.20 5.64 -21.32
CA LEU A 21 20.64 4.25 -21.50
C LEU A 21 19.46 3.27 -21.64
N LEU A 22 18.38 3.47 -20.90
CA LEU A 22 17.16 2.69 -21.04
C LEU A 22 16.55 2.86 -22.43
N GLN A 23 16.48 4.09 -22.94
CA GLN A 23 15.97 4.37 -24.28
C GLN A 23 16.86 3.72 -25.35
N GLU A 24 18.18 3.81 -25.23
CA GLU A 24 19.10 3.14 -26.13
C GLU A 24 18.92 1.61 -26.11
N GLY A 25 18.67 1.04 -24.91
CA GLY A 25 18.36 -0.39 -24.75
C GLY A 25 17.07 -0.81 -25.45
N GLU A 26 16.03 0.05 -25.42
CA GLU A 26 14.77 -0.17 -26.16
C GLU A 26 15.01 -0.15 -27.68
N GLU A 27 15.70 0.88 -28.19
CA GLU A 27 15.97 1.06 -29.62
C GLU A 27 16.78 -0.10 -30.20
N ASN A 28 17.69 -0.68 -29.40
CA ASN A 28 18.51 -1.83 -29.76
C ASN A 28 17.84 -3.19 -29.49
N GLY A 29 16.62 -3.20 -28.94
CA GLY A 29 15.88 -4.44 -28.65
C GLY A 29 16.47 -5.27 -27.49
N VAL A 30 17.26 -4.66 -26.63
CA VAL A 30 17.86 -5.30 -25.43
C VAL A 30 16.86 -5.36 -24.28
N ILE A 31 15.99 -4.34 -24.18
CA ILE A 31 14.89 -4.23 -23.22
C ILE A 31 13.58 -3.97 -23.97
N GLU A 32 12.48 -4.52 -23.45
CA GLU A 32 11.15 -4.21 -23.98
C GLU A 32 10.64 -2.86 -23.43
N GLU A 33 9.77 -2.19 -24.15
CA GLU A 33 9.19 -0.90 -23.77
C GLU A 33 8.54 -0.95 -22.37
N ASN A 34 7.79 -2.01 -22.08
CA ASN A 34 7.15 -2.20 -20.78
C ASN A 34 8.16 -2.38 -19.64
N GLU A 35 9.29 -3.04 -19.88
CA GLU A 35 10.38 -3.20 -18.91
C GLU A 35 11.03 -1.85 -18.60
N SER A 36 11.30 -1.05 -19.62
CA SER A 36 11.83 0.29 -19.49
C SER A 36 10.90 1.19 -18.69
N ASP A 37 9.60 1.15 -18.99
CA ASP A 37 8.58 1.92 -18.26
C ASP A 37 8.48 1.51 -16.79
N MET A 38 8.57 0.21 -16.48
CA MET A 38 8.62 -0.26 -15.10
C MET A 38 9.83 0.30 -14.35
N VAL A 39 11.01 0.32 -14.97
CA VAL A 39 12.21 0.90 -14.36
C VAL A 39 12.06 2.38 -14.09
N LYS A 40 11.53 3.15 -15.06
CA LYS A 40 11.23 4.57 -14.89
C LYS A 40 10.23 4.81 -13.74
N ASN A 41 9.18 3.99 -13.64
CA ASN A 41 8.19 4.07 -12.57
C ASN A 41 8.78 3.74 -11.19
N VAL A 42 9.74 2.81 -11.12
CA VAL A 42 10.46 2.51 -9.88
C VAL A 42 11.30 3.72 -9.41
N PHE A 43 11.98 4.42 -10.33
CA PHE A 43 12.69 5.66 -9.99
C PHE A 43 11.76 6.75 -9.48
N GLY A 44 10.55 6.85 -10.05
CA GLY A 44 9.54 7.81 -9.60
C GLY A 44 8.83 7.44 -8.30
N LEU A 45 9.09 6.25 -7.74
CA LEU A 45 8.37 5.78 -6.56
C LEU A 45 8.69 6.61 -5.31
N ASP A 46 9.91 7.11 -5.19
CA ASP A 46 10.33 7.95 -4.06
C ASP A 46 9.65 9.32 -4.06
N ASP A 47 9.28 9.83 -5.23
CA ASP A 47 8.57 11.10 -5.37
C ASP A 47 7.05 10.98 -5.15
N ARG A 48 6.51 9.77 -5.11
CA ARG A 48 5.09 9.53 -4.85
C ARG A 48 4.83 9.39 -3.36
N LEU A 49 3.81 10.07 -2.87
CA LEU A 49 3.39 9.99 -1.47
C LEU A 49 2.21 9.01 -1.32
N ALA A 50 2.07 8.43 -0.12
CA ALA A 50 0.93 7.58 0.21
C ALA A 50 -0.40 8.27 -0.11
N ALA A 51 -0.50 9.57 0.15
CA ALA A 51 -1.68 10.38 -0.18
C ALA A 51 -2.11 10.32 -1.65
N THR A 52 -1.17 10.07 -2.57
CA THR A 52 -1.45 10.02 -4.02
C THR A 52 -1.81 8.64 -4.54
N VAL A 53 -1.46 7.58 -3.80
CA VAL A 53 -1.70 6.19 -4.21
C VAL A 53 -2.77 5.48 -3.38
N MET A 54 -3.16 6.04 -2.24
CA MET A 54 -4.15 5.47 -1.33
C MET A 54 -5.56 5.47 -1.92
N THR A 55 -6.39 4.58 -1.42
CA THR A 55 -7.85 4.70 -1.49
C THR A 55 -8.28 5.76 -0.48
N PRO A 56 -8.94 6.85 -0.88
CA PRO A 56 -9.36 7.89 0.06
C PRO A 56 -10.43 7.37 1.03
N ARG A 57 -10.52 7.97 2.20
CA ARG A 57 -11.43 7.55 3.28
C ARG A 57 -12.87 7.36 2.84
N CYS A 58 -13.39 8.23 1.98
CA CYS A 58 -14.77 8.15 1.49
C CYS A 58 -15.06 6.90 0.64
N ASP A 59 -14.03 6.25 0.10
CA ASP A 59 -14.12 5.07 -0.74
C ASP A 59 -13.73 3.77 0.02
N ILE A 60 -13.36 3.87 1.29
CA ILE A 60 -13.03 2.70 2.11
C ILE A 60 -14.30 1.93 2.45
N GLU A 61 -14.35 0.65 2.10
CA GLU A 61 -15.38 -0.24 2.60
C GLU A 61 -15.08 -0.68 4.04
N PHE A 62 -16.04 -0.51 4.91
CA PHE A 62 -15.87 -0.76 6.34
C PHE A 62 -17.08 -1.43 6.96
N ILE A 63 -16.86 -2.04 8.13
CA ILE A 63 -17.87 -2.57 9.02
C ILE A 63 -17.90 -1.70 10.25
N ASP A 64 -19.09 -1.23 10.64
CA ASP A 64 -19.32 -0.55 11.91
C ASP A 64 -19.93 -1.53 12.91
N LEU A 65 -19.24 -1.76 14.02
CA LEU A 65 -19.74 -2.66 15.06
C LEU A 65 -20.95 -2.11 15.84
N ASP A 66 -21.26 -0.83 15.69
CA ASP A 66 -22.49 -0.24 16.21
C ASP A 66 -23.73 -0.58 15.37
N ASP A 67 -23.52 -1.03 14.12
CA ASP A 67 -24.58 -1.57 13.27
C ASP A 67 -25.06 -2.94 13.75
N ALA A 68 -26.27 -3.34 13.33
CA ALA A 68 -26.78 -4.67 13.57
C ALA A 68 -25.86 -5.74 12.95
N LYS A 69 -25.62 -6.83 13.68
CA LYS A 69 -24.74 -7.93 13.30
C LYS A 69 -25.09 -8.51 11.93
N GLU A 70 -26.37 -8.69 11.65
CA GLU A 70 -26.89 -9.20 10.38
C GLU A 70 -26.53 -8.29 9.20
N LYS A 71 -26.58 -6.98 9.40
CA LYS A 71 -26.18 -5.98 8.40
C LYS A 71 -24.67 -6.07 8.10
N SER A 72 -23.86 -6.21 9.14
CA SER A 72 -22.40 -6.36 9.00
C SER A 72 -22.03 -7.66 8.26
N ILE A 73 -22.65 -8.77 8.60
CA ILE A 73 -22.43 -10.06 7.91
C ILE A 73 -22.84 -9.96 6.44
N ALA A 74 -24.01 -9.41 6.15
CA ALA A 74 -24.48 -9.22 4.78
C ALA A 74 -23.52 -8.34 3.96
N LYS A 75 -22.99 -7.29 4.55
CA LYS A 75 -22.00 -6.41 3.91
C LYS A 75 -20.69 -7.14 3.60
N ILE A 76 -20.18 -7.94 4.53
CA ILE A 76 -18.98 -8.75 4.33
C ILE A 76 -19.17 -9.75 3.19
N LEU A 77 -20.29 -10.44 3.16
CA LEU A 77 -20.57 -11.48 2.16
C LEU A 77 -20.85 -10.92 0.76
N SER A 78 -21.40 -9.70 0.68
CA SER A 78 -21.69 -9.04 -0.61
C SER A 78 -20.53 -8.19 -1.16
N SER A 79 -19.53 -7.87 -0.33
CA SER A 79 -18.40 -7.07 -0.76
C SER A 79 -17.49 -7.82 -1.73
N PRO A 80 -17.01 -7.17 -2.81
CA PRO A 80 -15.99 -7.73 -3.68
C PRO A 80 -14.59 -7.73 -3.03
N ARG A 81 -14.44 -7.05 -1.88
CA ARG A 81 -13.19 -6.98 -1.15
C ARG A 81 -13.01 -8.19 -0.25
N SER A 82 -11.79 -8.70 -0.18
CA SER A 82 -11.44 -9.80 0.73
C SER A 82 -11.17 -9.33 2.16
N ARG A 83 -10.94 -8.03 2.36
CA ARG A 83 -10.69 -7.39 3.65
C ARG A 83 -11.50 -6.13 3.79
N LEU A 84 -12.09 -5.92 4.96
CA LEU A 84 -12.84 -4.72 5.29
C LEU A 84 -12.30 -4.14 6.60
N VAL A 85 -12.20 -2.82 6.64
CA VAL A 85 -11.85 -2.10 7.88
C VAL A 85 -12.99 -2.24 8.88
N VAL A 86 -12.67 -2.41 10.15
CA VAL A 86 -13.65 -2.49 11.23
C VAL A 86 -13.51 -1.26 12.12
N ILE A 87 -14.59 -0.52 12.27
CA ILE A 87 -14.69 0.68 13.10
C ILE A 87 -15.77 0.52 14.17
N ARG A 88 -15.81 1.46 15.10
CA ARG A 88 -16.90 1.63 16.04
C ARG A 88 -17.37 3.09 16.02
N GLY A 89 -18.47 3.33 15.33
CA GLY A 89 -19.11 4.64 15.18
C GLY A 89 -18.50 5.51 14.08
N ASP A 90 -17.20 5.75 14.11
CA ASP A 90 -16.47 6.55 13.13
C ASP A 90 -15.02 6.10 12.93
N PHE A 91 -14.31 6.71 11.98
CA PHE A 91 -12.91 6.40 11.68
C PHE A 91 -11.89 6.88 12.72
N ASN A 92 -12.31 7.60 13.76
CA ASN A 92 -11.46 7.89 14.92
C ASN A 92 -11.33 6.66 15.84
N HIS A 93 -12.22 5.68 15.68
CA HIS A 93 -12.26 4.44 16.44
C HIS A 93 -12.12 3.22 15.51
N VAL A 94 -10.97 3.14 14.83
CA VAL A 94 -10.63 1.96 14.02
C VAL A 94 -10.12 0.86 14.93
N LEU A 95 -10.75 -0.32 14.85
CA LEU A 95 -10.39 -1.50 15.62
C LEU A 95 -9.41 -2.40 14.88
N GLY A 96 -9.36 -2.32 13.56
CA GLY A 96 -8.51 -3.12 12.70
C GLY A 96 -9.21 -3.47 11.38
N TYR A 97 -9.01 -4.67 10.90
CA TYR A 97 -9.69 -5.19 9.72
C TYR A 97 -10.13 -6.63 9.93
N CYS A 98 -11.11 -7.06 9.19
CA CYS A 98 -11.52 -8.46 9.12
C CYS A 98 -11.40 -8.99 7.68
N THR A 99 -11.24 -10.31 7.54
CA THR A 99 -11.25 -10.99 6.26
C THR A 99 -12.57 -11.73 6.07
N THR A 100 -13.08 -11.74 4.84
CA THR A 100 -14.24 -12.56 4.48
C THR A 100 -14.02 -14.03 4.87
N ARG A 101 -12.80 -14.52 4.69
CA ARG A 101 -12.41 -15.89 5.04
C ARG A 101 -12.59 -16.20 6.53
N ALA A 102 -12.19 -15.28 7.43
CA ALA A 102 -12.34 -15.47 8.88
C ALA A 102 -13.81 -15.53 9.29
N VAL A 103 -14.64 -14.68 8.69
CA VAL A 103 -16.09 -14.66 8.92
C VAL A 103 -16.76 -15.94 8.42
N LEU A 104 -16.44 -16.37 7.19
CA LEU A 104 -16.96 -17.62 6.63
C LEU A 104 -16.59 -18.84 7.47
N ARG A 105 -15.37 -18.89 8.02
CA ARG A 105 -14.94 -19.98 8.91
C ARG A 105 -15.83 -20.07 10.14
N GLN A 106 -16.16 -18.97 10.79
CA GLN A 106 -17.08 -18.97 11.93
C GLN A 106 -18.49 -19.46 11.55
N LEU A 107 -19.00 -19.06 10.38
CA LEU A 107 -20.30 -19.50 9.90
C LEU A 107 -20.35 -21.01 9.66
N VAL A 108 -19.28 -21.59 9.11
CA VAL A 108 -19.18 -23.04 8.86
C VAL A 108 -19.07 -23.84 10.15
N ASP A 109 -18.31 -23.35 11.13
CA ASP A 109 -18.10 -24.02 12.42
C ASP A 109 -19.34 -23.98 13.33
N LYS A 110 -20.44 -23.36 12.87
CA LYS A 110 -21.71 -23.20 13.62
C LYS A 110 -21.51 -22.58 15.02
N SER A 111 -20.40 -21.90 15.23
CA SER A 111 -20.18 -21.10 16.42
C SER A 111 -21.02 -19.83 16.36
N GLU A 112 -21.30 -19.26 17.52
CA GLU A 112 -21.92 -17.95 17.56
C GLU A 112 -21.01 -16.94 16.83
N MET A 113 -21.57 -16.27 15.81
CA MET A 113 -20.82 -15.30 15.01
C MET A 113 -20.43 -14.10 15.87
N ASP A 114 -19.14 -13.89 15.99
CA ASP A 114 -18.56 -12.75 16.69
C ASP A 114 -17.49 -12.09 15.80
N ILE A 115 -17.85 -10.94 15.20
CA ILE A 115 -16.97 -10.20 14.31
C ILE A 115 -15.73 -9.70 15.06
N GLU A 116 -15.86 -9.35 16.33
CA GLU A 116 -14.72 -8.88 17.15
C GLU A 116 -13.60 -9.91 17.22
N LYS A 117 -13.93 -11.20 17.24
CA LYS A 117 -12.94 -12.30 17.22
C LYS A 117 -12.26 -12.48 15.86
N CYS A 118 -12.79 -11.88 14.80
CA CYS A 118 -12.22 -11.91 13.46
C CYS A 118 -11.30 -10.72 13.17
N ILE A 119 -11.16 -9.77 14.09
CA ILE A 119 -10.40 -8.55 13.87
C ILE A 119 -8.91 -8.82 13.99
N SER A 120 -8.17 -8.42 12.97
CA SER A 120 -6.71 -8.32 12.96
C SER A 120 -6.28 -6.87 13.09
N GLN A 121 -5.13 -6.63 13.73
CA GLN A 121 -4.60 -5.28 13.86
C GLN A 121 -4.17 -4.73 12.52
N ALA A 122 -4.54 -3.47 12.24
CA ALA A 122 -4.05 -2.72 11.10
C ALA A 122 -2.79 -1.94 11.48
N THR A 123 -1.90 -1.74 10.52
CA THR A 123 -0.78 -0.80 10.63
C THR A 123 -1.20 0.58 10.15
N PHE A 124 -0.47 1.61 10.59
CA PHE A 124 -0.73 3.00 10.24
C PHE A 124 0.53 3.62 9.66
N VAL A 125 0.36 4.44 8.63
CA VAL A 125 1.44 5.20 7.99
C VAL A 125 1.01 6.65 7.80
N PRO A 126 1.92 7.63 7.87
CA PRO A 126 1.58 9.01 7.57
C PRO A 126 1.30 9.20 6.08
N GLU A 127 0.42 10.13 5.73
CA GLU A 127 0.10 10.46 4.33
C GLU A 127 1.31 10.98 3.54
N SER A 128 2.31 11.51 4.24
CA SER A 128 3.56 12.04 3.69
C SER A 128 4.65 10.98 3.43
N ILE A 129 4.42 9.71 3.79
CA ILE A 129 5.39 8.64 3.52
C ILE A 129 5.58 8.46 2.02
N SER A 130 6.83 8.32 1.56
CA SER A 130 7.11 8.07 0.15
C SER A 130 6.74 6.64 -0.25
N GLY A 131 6.54 6.43 -1.55
CA GLY A 131 6.25 5.09 -2.08
C GLY A 131 7.36 4.08 -1.79
N LEU A 132 8.62 4.52 -1.78
CA LEU A 132 9.76 3.66 -1.45
C LEU A 132 9.76 3.27 0.03
N GLU A 133 9.56 4.23 0.93
CA GLU A 133 9.43 3.98 2.37
C GLU A 133 8.21 3.10 2.68
N LEU A 134 7.11 3.30 1.94
CA LEU A 134 5.90 2.49 2.07
C LEU A 134 6.15 1.03 1.62
N LEU A 135 6.92 0.83 0.56
CA LEU A 135 7.35 -0.49 0.12
C LEU A 135 8.17 -1.20 1.21
N GLU A 136 9.13 -0.49 1.83
CA GLU A 136 9.93 -1.02 2.94
C GLU A 136 9.04 -1.34 4.16
N HIS A 137 8.06 -0.48 4.47
CA HIS A 137 7.09 -0.74 5.53
C HIS A 137 6.35 -2.07 5.32
N PHE A 138 5.83 -2.32 4.12
CA PHE A 138 5.13 -3.57 3.81
C PHE A 138 6.06 -4.79 3.85
N LYS A 139 7.31 -4.65 3.41
CA LYS A 139 8.31 -5.72 3.50
C LYS A 139 8.64 -6.10 4.96
N GLN A 140 8.78 -5.11 5.81
CA GLN A 140 9.13 -5.31 7.22
C GLN A 140 7.97 -5.83 8.06
N THR A 141 6.76 -5.31 7.84
CA THR A 141 5.58 -5.67 8.63
C THR A 141 4.83 -6.87 8.09
N ASN A 142 5.00 -7.20 6.80
CA ASN A 142 4.18 -8.16 6.08
C ASN A 142 2.67 -7.88 6.21
N ALA A 143 2.31 -6.60 6.41
CA ALA A 143 0.93 -6.18 6.57
C ALA A 143 0.19 -6.26 5.22
N PRO A 144 -1.07 -6.73 5.20
CA PRO A 144 -1.85 -6.80 3.97
C PRO A 144 -2.42 -5.45 3.54
N LEU A 145 -2.50 -4.50 4.47
CA LEU A 145 -2.96 -3.14 4.28
C LEU A 145 -2.40 -2.23 5.38
N SER A 146 -2.40 -0.92 5.12
CA SER A 146 -2.11 0.10 6.13
C SER A 146 -3.14 1.23 6.01
N LEU A 147 -3.55 1.77 7.15
CA LEU A 147 -4.35 2.98 7.19
C LEU A 147 -3.42 4.18 7.09
N VAL A 148 -3.82 5.15 6.29
CA VAL A 148 -3.09 6.39 6.08
C VAL A 148 -3.68 7.46 6.98
N VAL A 149 -2.82 8.12 7.72
CA VAL A 149 -3.22 9.18 8.68
C VAL A 149 -2.58 10.51 8.34
N ASP A 150 -3.30 11.58 8.66
CA ASP A 150 -2.79 12.94 8.57
C ASP A 150 -1.94 13.33 9.79
N GLU A 151 -1.50 14.59 9.86
CA GLU A 151 -0.70 15.14 10.95
C GLU A 151 -1.43 15.18 12.30
N TYR A 152 -2.75 15.07 12.31
CA TYR A 152 -3.58 15.01 13.52
C TYR A 152 -3.88 13.57 13.96
N GLY A 153 -3.43 12.58 13.18
CA GLY A 153 -3.71 11.18 13.43
C GLY A 153 -5.09 10.71 12.94
N GLU A 154 -5.77 11.53 12.14
CA GLU A 154 -7.05 11.13 11.53
C GLU A 154 -6.83 10.25 10.31
N VAL A 155 -7.63 9.22 10.15
CA VAL A 155 -7.58 8.34 8.99
C VAL A 155 -8.08 9.09 7.75
N VAL A 156 -7.22 9.23 6.75
CA VAL A 156 -7.52 9.89 5.47
C VAL A 156 -7.60 8.92 4.30
N GLY A 157 -7.11 7.70 4.46
CA GLY A 157 -7.13 6.70 3.40
C GLY A 157 -6.65 5.32 3.86
N LEU A 158 -6.55 4.43 2.88
CA LEU A 158 -6.06 3.07 3.02
C LEU A 158 -5.15 2.75 1.83
N VAL A 159 -4.05 2.07 2.10
CA VAL A 159 -3.11 1.64 1.07
C VAL A 159 -2.75 0.18 1.23
N THR A 160 -2.56 -0.51 0.12
CA THR A 160 -2.16 -1.92 0.06
C THR A 160 -0.88 -2.09 -0.76
N PRO A 161 -0.15 -3.22 -0.62
CA PRO A 161 0.95 -3.54 -1.52
C PRO A 161 0.56 -3.53 -3.00
N ARG A 162 -0.67 -3.90 -3.31
CA ARG A 162 -1.19 -3.89 -4.68
C ARG A 162 -1.24 -2.48 -5.26
N ASP A 163 -1.63 -1.49 -4.47
CA ASP A 163 -1.66 -0.09 -4.91
C ASP A 163 -0.28 0.39 -5.36
N LEU A 164 0.79 -0.03 -4.65
CA LEU A 164 2.17 0.23 -5.06
C LEU A 164 2.55 -0.49 -6.35
N LEU A 165 2.18 -1.77 -6.50
CA LEU A 165 2.45 -2.52 -7.73
C LEU A 165 1.76 -1.88 -8.93
N GLU A 166 0.55 -1.38 -8.78
CA GLU A 166 -0.18 -0.67 -9.84
C GLU A 166 0.50 0.64 -10.25
N THR A 167 1.32 1.26 -9.39
CA THR A 167 2.10 2.45 -9.74
C THR A 167 3.35 2.13 -10.55
N ILE A 168 3.86 0.91 -10.47
CA ILE A 168 5.08 0.44 -11.15
C ILE A 168 4.74 -0.20 -12.51
N ALA A 169 3.61 -0.87 -12.56
CA ALA A 169 3.18 -1.66 -13.73
C ALA A 169 2.81 -0.80 -14.98
#